data_7469413c7e648adea89bcedf125a8db7
#
_entry.id   7469413c7e648adea89bcedf125a8db7
#
_cell.length_a   1.000
_cell.length_b   1.000
_cell.length_c   1.000
_cell.angle_alpha   90.00
_cell.angle_beta   90.00
_cell.angle_gamma   90.00
#
_symmetry.space_group_name_H-M   'P 1'
#
loop_
_entity.id
_entity.type
_entity.pdbx_description
1 polymer ?
#
loop_
_entity_poly.entity_id
_entity_poly.type
_entity_poly.pdbx_seq_one_letter_code
_entity_poly.pdbx_strand_id
1 'polypeptide(L)'
;MLSVNQLTFKVKNKTLIDELTLNVTPGSFYAFLGRKGSGKTTLLRLCSGLLEPQSGNIYINGMDVSKRENKKNILRILGYMGSQDGYFPRLQVMEYLEVYAHAQGLYGLAARERCMEVLQMGHLERRAEQLVEEQSASVRRELSFLRAILHRPRLLLLDDPFNGMESAQKLAMEELFAILAEDEVTVLMASQSLPDAAHLCGEIGIIEKGRIISEGNLSDILRQARSEALLYLRVCEAPEAAVAILRKEALVRTISRDGNFIVMHFAGGIKDEAALLKKLIESNVKVYSFSRGQSSLENLLEREISGGKGRR
;
A
#
# COMPACT_ATOMS: atom_id res chain seq x y z
N MET A 1 -6.96 7.79 15.67
CA MET A 1 -7.63 8.64 14.65
C MET A 1 -8.73 7.90 13.90
N LEU A 2 -8.45 6.74 13.34
CA LEU A 2 -9.42 5.85 12.68
C LEU A 2 -9.48 4.53 13.45
N SER A 3 -10.69 4.05 13.77
CA SER A 3 -10.93 2.73 14.36
C SER A 3 -11.98 1.99 13.56
N VAL A 4 -11.66 0.76 13.20
CA VAL A 4 -12.53 -0.17 12.46
C VAL A 4 -12.67 -1.42 13.31
N ASN A 5 -13.90 -1.81 13.64
CA ASN A 5 -14.18 -2.91 14.55
C ASN A 5 -15.04 -3.98 13.86
N GLN A 6 -14.47 -5.19 13.70
CA GLN A 6 -15.14 -6.39 13.16
C GLN A 6 -15.98 -6.12 11.90
N LEU A 7 -15.41 -5.34 10.99
CA LEU A 7 -16.09 -4.85 9.81
C LEU A 7 -16.34 -5.97 8.81
N THR A 8 -17.57 -6.14 8.36
CA THR A 8 -17.91 -7.10 7.30
C THR A 8 -18.69 -6.40 6.19
N PHE A 9 -18.27 -6.65 4.95
CA PHE A 9 -18.93 -6.14 3.76
C PHE A 9 -18.99 -7.18 2.65
N LYS A 10 -20.20 -7.41 2.13
CA LYS A 10 -20.50 -8.38 1.07
C LYS A 10 -21.19 -7.71 -0.11
N VAL A 11 -20.87 -8.14 -1.30
CA VAL A 11 -21.59 -7.77 -2.53
C VAL A 11 -22.12 -9.04 -3.17
N LYS A 12 -23.44 -9.15 -3.28
CA LYS A 12 -24.13 -10.38 -3.66
C LYS A 12 -23.64 -11.53 -2.75
N ASN A 13 -23.05 -12.59 -3.31
CA ASN A 13 -22.55 -13.77 -2.58
C ASN A 13 -21.05 -13.71 -2.29
N LYS A 14 -20.37 -12.57 -2.55
CA LYS A 14 -18.93 -12.44 -2.35
C LYS A 14 -18.64 -11.55 -1.16
N THR A 15 -17.95 -12.09 -0.14
CA THR A 15 -17.40 -11.30 0.96
C THR A 15 -16.17 -10.56 0.46
N LEU A 16 -16.17 -9.23 0.59
CA LEU A 16 -15.07 -8.35 0.18
C LEU A 16 -14.26 -7.87 1.38
N ILE A 17 -14.90 -7.69 2.54
CA ILE A 17 -14.27 -7.43 3.84
C ILE A 17 -14.87 -8.42 4.82
N ASP A 18 -14.05 -9.05 5.65
CA ASP A 18 -14.42 -10.18 6.49
C ASP A 18 -13.85 -10.03 7.91
N GLU A 19 -14.72 -9.58 8.85
CA GLU A 19 -14.42 -9.36 10.27
C GLU A 19 -13.14 -8.52 10.51
N LEU A 20 -12.89 -7.54 9.64
CA LEU A 20 -11.67 -6.74 9.67
C LEU A 20 -11.68 -5.78 10.85
N THR A 21 -10.61 -5.80 11.64
CA THR A 21 -10.35 -4.85 12.73
C THR A 21 -9.05 -4.12 12.44
N LEU A 22 -9.04 -2.78 12.62
CA LEU A 22 -7.90 -1.92 12.39
C LEU A 22 -7.96 -0.69 13.28
N ASN A 23 -6.80 -0.26 13.80
CA ASN A 23 -6.65 1.00 14.49
C ASN A 23 -5.47 1.79 13.92
N VAL A 24 -5.75 3.03 13.47
CA VAL A 24 -4.73 3.96 12.99
C VAL A 24 -4.58 5.11 13.97
N THR A 25 -3.38 5.26 14.52
CA THR A 25 -3.09 6.29 15.53
C THR A 25 -3.08 7.69 14.90
N PRO A 26 -3.37 8.77 15.67
CA PRO A 26 -3.21 10.13 15.16
C PRO A 26 -1.77 10.39 14.71
N GLY A 27 -1.58 11.10 13.59
CA GLY A 27 -0.28 11.46 13.05
C GLY A 27 0.51 10.31 12.41
N SER A 28 0.01 9.07 12.43
CA SER A 28 0.71 7.95 11.79
C SER A 28 0.38 7.83 10.30
N PHE A 29 1.36 7.31 9.56
CA PHE A 29 1.21 6.89 8.17
C PHE A 29 1.16 5.37 8.14
N TYR A 30 0.01 4.85 7.76
CA TYR A 30 -0.29 3.42 7.69
C TYR A 30 -0.60 3.00 6.25
N ALA A 31 0.00 1.91 5.77
CA ALA A 31 -0.27 1.38 4.45
C ALA A 31 -0.95 0.01 4.48
N PHE A 32 -2.04 -0.13 3.73
CA PHE A 32 -2.58 -1.44 3.35
C PHE A 32 -1.94 -1.95 2.07
N LEU A 33 -1.32 -3.11 2.18
CA LEU A 33 -0.71 -3.80 1.05
C LEU A 33 -1.50 -5.05 0.68
N GLY A 34 -1.65 -5.31 -0.61
CA GLY A 34 -2.34 -6.51 -1.08
C GLY A 34 -2.58 -6.49 -2.59
N ARG A 35 -2.87 -7.65 -3.16
CA ARG A 35 -3.16 -7.81 -4.59
C ARG A 35 -4.45 -7.08 -5.00
N LYS A 36 -4.62 -6.88 -6.30
CA LYS A 36 -5.87 -6.38 -6.87
C LYS A 36 -7.03 -7.29 -6.45
N GLY A 37 -8.10 -6.70 -5.92
CA GLY A 37 -9.28 -7.44 -5.45
C GLY A 37 -9.19 -7.98 -4.03
N SER A 38 -8.16 -7.65 -3.23
CA SER A 38 -8.04 -8.07 -1.83
C SER A 38 -8.98 -7.34 -0.86
N GLY A 39 -9.64 -6.26 -1.29
CA GLY A 39 -10.58 -5.49 -0.47
C GLY A 39 -10.15 -4.06 -0.13
N LYS A 40 -8.92 -3.63 -0.49
CA LYS A 40 -8.36 -2.31 -0.13
C LYS A 40 -9.26 -1.12 -0.47
N THR A 41 -9.58 -0.97 -1.75
CA THR A 41 -10.50 0.09 -2.23
C THR A 41 -11.85 0.06 -1.52
N THR A 42 -12.38 -1.16 -1.27
CA THR A 42 -13.65 -1.34 -0.55
C THR A 42 -13.53 -0.84 0.87
N LEU A 43 -12.44 -1.16 1.58
CA LEU A 43 -12.18 -0.68 2.92
C LEU A 43 -12.11 0.85 2.97
N LEU A 44 -11.36 1.49 2.07
CA LEU A 44 -11.27 2.95 2.02
C LEU A 44 -12.64 3.61 1.75
N ARG A 45 -13.46 3.01 0.86
CA ARG A 45 -14.82 3.50 0.60
C ARG A 45 -15.76 3.35 1.79
N LEU A 46 -15.62 2.29 2.58
CA LEU A 46 -16.34 2.11 3.83
C LEU A 46 -15.87 3.15 4.87
N CYS A 47 -14.57 3.35 5.02
CA CYS A 47 -13.99 4.35 5.93
C CYS A 47 -14.40 5.78 5.55
N SER A 48 -14.56 6.08 4.25
CA SER A 48 -15.01 7.40 3.78
C SER A 48 -16.53 7.61 3.86
N GLY A 49 -17.31 6.58 4.25
CA GLY A 49 -18.78 6.63 4.27
C GLY A 49 -19.43 6.62 2.88
N LEU A 50 -18.69 6.24 1.83
CA LEU A 50 -19.22 6.02 0.48
C LEU A 50 -19.96 4.68 0.35
N LEU A 51 -19.66 3.74 1.24
CA LEU A 51 -20.34 2.46 1.37
C LEU A 51 -20.75 2.26 2.83
N GLU A 52 -21.84 1.52 3.04
CA GLU A 52 -22.31 1.14 4.37
C GLU A 52 -22.01 -0.34 4.62
N PRO A 53 -21.40 -0.71 5.77
CA PRO A 53 -21.10 -2.11 6.10
C PRO A 53 -22.36 -2.87 6.49
N GLN A 54 -22.36 -4.20 6.33
CA GLN A 54 -23.44 -5.06 6.84
C GLN A 54 -23.31 -5.30 8.35
N SER A 55 -22.06 -5.33 8.86
CA SER A 55 -21.81 -5.43 10.30
C SER A 55 -20.46 -4.80 10.66
N GLY A 56 -20.27 -4.53 11.94
CA GLY A 56 -19.12 -3.80 12.46
C GLY A 56 -19.32 -2.29 12.43
N ASN A 57 -18.35 -1.56 12.97
CA ASN A 57 -18.42 -0.11 13.11
C ASN A 57 -17.12 0.56 12.69
N ILE A 58 -17.24 1.78 12.18
CA ILE A 58 -16.10 2.63 11.80
C ILE A 58 -16.23 3.96 12.55
N TYR A 59 -15.16 4.35 13.22
CA TYR A 59 -15.07 5.63 13.92
C TYR A 59 -13.92 6.46 13.39
N ILE A 60 -14.18 7.73 13.09
CA ILE A 60 -13.17 8.72 12.72
C ILE A 60 -13.18 9.80 13.81
N ASN A 61 -12.05 9.95 14.49
CA ASN A 61 -11.92 10.87 15.63
C ASN A 61 -13.05 10.69 16.67
N GLY A 62 -13.41 9.44 16.97
CA GLY A 62 -14.50 9.09 17.88
C GLY A 62 -15.92 9.23 17.30
N MET A 63 -16.08 9.76 16.09
CA MET A 63 -17.36 9.92 15.41
C MET A 63 -17.70 8.68 14.59
N ASP A 64 -18.86 8.08 14.84
CA ASP A 64 -19.38 6.95 14.05
C ASP A 64 -19.73 7.39 12.62
N VAL A 65 -19.12 6.73 11.62
CA VAL A 65 -19.26 7.05 10.19
C VAL A 65 -20.67 6.76 9.68
N SER A 66 -21.37 5.79 10.27
CA SER A 66 -22.76 5.43 9.88
C SER A 66 -23.78 6.49 10.27
N LYS A 67 -23.49 7.32 11.26
CA LYS A 67 -24.42 8.31 11.78
C LYS A 67 -24.47 9.57 10.92
N ARG A 68 -25.64 9.89 10.40
CA ARG A 68 -25.88 11.04 9.53
C ARG A 68 -25.49 12.37 10.17
N GLU A 69 -25.67 12.51 11.47
CA GLU A 69 -25.31 13.69 12.26
C GLU A 69 -23.80 13.98 12.26
N ASN A 70 -22.96 12.93 12.16
CA ASN A 70 -21.51 13.06 12.16
C ASN A 70 -20.95 13.38 10.77
N LYS A 71 -21.70 13.13 9.69
CA LYS A 71 -21.22 13.20 8.31
C LYS A 71 -20.55 14.52 7.97
N LYS A 72 -21.16 15.64 8.34
CA LYS A 72 -20.61 16.99 8.08
C LYS A 72 -19.27 17.21 8.79
N ASN A 73 -19.17 16.78 10.05
CA ASN A 73 -17.96 16.95 10.84
C ASN A 73 -16.84 16.02 10.36
N ILE A 74 -17.19 14.80 9.97
CA ILE A 74 -16.22 13.85 9.36
C ILE A 74 -15.69 14.41 8.05
N LEU A 75 -16.54 14.89 7.14
CA LEU A 75 -16.12 15.43 5.85
C LEU A 75 -15.20 16.66 5.96
N ARG A 76 -15.28 17.42 7.05
CA ARG A 76 -14.38 18.56 7.30
C ARG A 76 -12.95 18.15 7.65
N ILE A 77 -12.77 16.95 8.18
CA ILE A 77 -11.47 16.45 8.65
C ILE A 77 -10.94 15.30 7.81
N LEU A 78 -11.71 14.85 6.81
CA LEU A 78 -11.38 13.71 5.96
C LEU A 78 -11.09 14.15 4.54
N GLY A 79 -9.86 13.88 4.07
CA GLY A 79 -9.51 13.93 2.65
C GLY A 79 -9.58 12.54 2.04
N TYR A 80 -10.08 12.44 0.81
CA TYR A 80 -10.18 11.16 0.10
C TYR A 80 -9.70 11.29 -1.35
N MET A 81 -8.75 10.43 -1.71
CA MET A 81 -8.28 10.25 -3.08
C MET A 81 -8.60 8.82 -3.53
N GLY A 82 -9.51 8.69 -4.48
CA GLY A 82 -9.89 7.38 -5.03
C GLY A 82 -8.87 6.85 -6.05
N SER A 83 -9.05 5.58 -6.44
CA SER A 83 -8.21 4.91 -7.44
C SER A 83 -8.40 5.44 -8.87
N GLN A 84 -9.50 6.14 -9.12
CA GLN A 84 -9.81 6.77 -10.40
C GLN A 84 -9.86 8.29 -10.23
N ASP A 85 -9.24 8.99 -11.17
CA ASP A 85 -9.24 10.44 -11.18
C ASP A 85 -10.53 10.94 -11.84
N GLY A 86 -11.53 11.25 -11.00
CA GLY A 86 -12.70 11.99 -11.45
C GLY A 86 -12.30 13.44 -11.69
N TYR A 87 -12.40 13.93 -12.93
CA TYR A 87 -12.11 15.31 -13.28
C TYR A 87 -13.16 15.90 -14.22
N PHE A 88 -13.25 17.21 -14.24
CA PHE A 88 -14.08 17.96 -15.18
C PHE A 88 -13.20 18.42 -16.35
N PRO A 89 -13.31 17.80 -17.55
CA PRO A 89 -12.34 17.99 -18.62
C PRO A 89 -12.21 19.45 -19.09
N ARG A 90 -13.31 20.18 -19.12
CA ARG A 90 -13.39 21.56 -19.65
C ARG A 90 -13.09 22.66 -18.62
N LEU A 91 -12.78 22.31 -17.38
CA LEU A 91 -12.35 23.28 -16.39
C LEU A 91 -10.86 23.51 -16.48
N GLN A 92 -10.43 24.75 -16.20
CA GLN A 92 -9.05 25.04 -15.89
C GLN A 92 -8.65 24.39 -14.57
N VAL A 93 -7.37 24.15 -14.38
CA VAL A 93 -6.83 23.53 -13.14
C VAL A 93 -7.24 24.33 -11.91
N MET A 94 -7.17 25.67 -11.96
CA MET A 94 -7.64 26.53 -10.88
C MET A 94 -9.14 26.37 -10.61
N GLU A 95 -9.96 26.45 -11.64
CA GLU A 95 -11.42 26.30 -11.53
C GLU A 95 -11.81 24.92 -10.95
N TYR A 96 -11.10 23.87 -11.39
CA TYR A 96 -11.28 22.52 -10.84
C TYR A 96 -11.07 22.48 -9.34
N LEU A 97 -10.00 23.08 -8.82
CA LEU A 97 -9.75 23.14 -7.38
C LEU A 97 -10.76 24.04 -6.66
N GLU A 98 -11.14 25.18 -7.25
CA GLU A 98 -12.14 26.10 -6.67
C GLU A 98 -13.51 25.42 -6.48
N VAL A 99 -13.94 24.54 -7.39
CA VAL A 99 -15.18 23.75 -7.22
C VAL A 99 -15.13 22.93 -5.91
N TYR A 100 -14.01 22.31 -5.60
CA TYR A 100 -13.86 21.52 -4.36
C TYR A 100 -13.64 22.41 -3.14
N ALA A 101 -12.96 23.54 -3.27
CA ALA A 101 -12.83 24.53 -2.21
C ALA A 101 -14.22 25.06 -1.78
N HIS A 102 -15.07 25.39 -2.74
CA HIS A 102 -16.44 25.82 -2.49
C HIS A 102 -17.28 24.73 -1.80
N ALA A 103 -17.13 23.47 -2.21
CA ALA A 103 -17.80 22.33 -1.57
C ALA A 103 -17.38 22.15 -0.11
N GLN A 104 -16.16 22.58 0.26
CA GLN A 104 -15.66 22.57 1.63
C GLN A 104 -15.97 23.86 2.41
N GLY A 105 -16.64 24.83 1.79
CA GLY A 105 -17.08 26.07 2.43
C GLY A 105 -16.06 27.21 2.36
N LEU A 106 -15.05 27.12 1.50
CA LEU A 106 -14.14 28.21 1.16
C LEU A 106 -14.71 28.97 -0.04
N TYR A 107 -14.78 30.30 0.01
CA TYR A 107 -15.36 31.12 -1.06
C TYR A 107 -14.50 32.34 -1.38
N GLY A 108 -14.67 32.87 -2.60
CA GLY A 108 -14.03 34.11 -3.04
C GLY A 108 -12.50 34.06 -3.01
N LEU A 109 -11.89 35.14 -2.51
CA LEU A 109 -10.43 35.28 -2.47
C LEU A 109 -9.77 34.18 -1.65
N ALA A 110 -10.32 33.81 -0.49
CA ALA A 110 -9.79 32.75 0.37
C ALA A 110 -9.75 31.37 -0.32
N ALA A 111 -10.75 31.05 -1.15
CA ALA A 111 -10.73 29.83 -1.97
C ALA A 111 -9.59 29.87 -2.98
N ARG A 112 -9.44 30.98 -3.71
CA ARG A 112 -8.43 31.13 -4.74
C ARG A 112 -7.01 31.13 -4.16
N GLU A 113 -6.78 31.80 -3.05
CA GLU A 113 -5.50 31.77 -2.33
C GLU A 113 -5.12 30.35 -1.89
N ARG A 114 -6.08 29.61 -1.30
CA ARG A 114 -5.83 28.23 -0.90
C ARG A 114 -5.60 27.29 -2.08
N CYS A 115 -6.32 27.47 -3.18
CA CYS A 115 -6.07 26.71 -4.41
C CYS A 115 -4.67 26.99 -4.97
N MET A 116 -4.24 28.25 -4.99
CA MET A 116 -2.88 28.62 -5.41
C MET A 116 -1.82 28.05 -4.48
N GLU A 117 -2.04 28.08 -3.16
CA GLU A 117 -1.15 27.51 -2.15
C GLU A 117 -0.92 26.00 -2.44
N VAL A 118 -1.96 25.21 -2.63
CA VAL A 118 -1.79 23.78 -2.92
C VAL A 118 -1.16 23.51 -4.29
N LEU A 119 -1.43 24.36 -5.29
CA LEU A 119 -0.75 24.27 -6.59
C LEU A 119 0.75 24.56 -6.47
N GLN A 120 1.14 25.53 -5.66
CA GLN A 120 2.56 25.80 -5.36
C GLN A 120 3.22 24.64 -4.63
N MET A 121 2.54 24.05 -3.65
CA MET A 121 3.02 22.85 -2.95
C MET A 121 3.29 21.67 -3.92
N GLY A 122 2.50 21.52 -4.97
CA GLY A 122 2.68 20.49 -6.02
C GLY A 122 3.47 20.98 -7.23
N HIS A 123 4.06 22.17 -7.23
CA HIS A 123 4.79 22.77 -8.36
C HIS A 123 3.95 22.88 -9.65
N LEU A 124 2.63 23.00 -9.52
CA LEU A 124 1.66 23.08 -10.63
C LEU A 124 1.10 24.50 -10.84
N GLU A 125 1.59 25.54 -10.17
CA GLU A 125 1.09 26.91 -10.24
C GLU A 125 1.07 27.49 -11.66
N ARG A 126 2.04 27.09 -12.51
CA ARG A 126 2.13 27.51 -13.92
C ARG A 126 1.07 26.86 -14.81
N ARG A 127 0.37 25.85 -14.31
CA ARG A 127 -0.70 25.14 -15.02
C ARG A 127 -2.10 25.61 -14.63
N ALA A 128 -2.20 26.59 -13.73
CA ALA A 128 -3.46 27.06 -13.16
C ALA A 128 -4.53 27.41 -14.20
N GLU A 129 -4.12 28.02 -15.33
CA GLU A 129 -4.99 28.45 -16.41
C GLU A 129 -5.15 27.43 -17.56
N GLN A 130 -4.43 26.30 -17.51
CA GLN A 130 -4.53 25.21 -18.49
C GLN A 130 -5.75 24.33 -18.21
N LEU A 131 -6.32 23.72 -19.25
CA LEU A 131 -7.43 22.79 -19.08
C LEU A 131 -6.96 21.48 -18.41
N VAL A 132 -7.83 20.91 -17.56
CA VAL A 132 -7.51 19.64 -16.88
C VAL A 132 -7.35 18.49 -17.87
N GLU A 133 -8.11 18.48 -18.98
CA GLU A 133 -7.97 17.45 -20.02
C GLU A 133 -6.64 17.49 -20.78
N GLU A 134 -5.99 18.65 -20.85
CA GLU A 134 -4.67 18.82 -21.49
C GLU A 134 -3.53 18.29 -20.60
N GLN A 135 -3.79 18.02 -19.32
CA GLN A 135 -2.77 17.50 -18.41
C GLN A 135 -2.51 16.01 -18.65
N SER A 136 -1.27 15.59 -18.43
CA SER A 136 -0.94 14.15 -18.44
C SER A 136 -1.70 13.38 -17.35
N ALA A 137 -1.85 12.08 -17.52
CA ALA A 137 -2.47 11.23 -16.50
C ALA A 137 -1.77 11.36 -15.13
N SER A 138 -0.44 11.47 -15.13
CA SER A 138 0.37 11.67 -13.94
C SER A 138 0.04 12.99 -13.24
N VAL A 139 -0.05 14.10 -13.96
CA VAL A 139 -0.45 15.41 -13.41
C VAL A 139 -1.89 15.40 -12.91
N ARG A 140 -2.81 14.76 -13.62
CA ARG A 140 -4.20 14.62 -13.13
C ARG A 140 -4.26 13.82 -11.81
N ARG A 141 -3.40 12.82 -11.68
CA ARG A 141 -3.28 12.05 -10.44
C ARG A 141 -2.81 12.92 -9.30
N GLU A 142 -1.79 13.73 -9.51
CA GLU A 142 -1.29 14.73 -8.57
C GLU A 142 -2.37 15.77 -8.21
N LEU A 143 -3.10 16.31 -9.18
CA LEU A 143 -4.24 17.20 -8.93
C LEU A 143 -5.33 16.54 -8.08
N SER A 144 -5.57 15.24 -8.24
CA SER A 144 -6.50 14.48 -7.41
C SER A 144 -6.04 14.41 -5.95
N PHE A 145 -4.72 14.33 -5.71
CA PHE A 145 -4.14 14.41 -4.38
C PHE A 145 -4.24 15.82 -3.79
N LEU A 146 -3.85 16.86 -4.55
CA LEU A 146 -3.95 18.26 -4.11
C LEU A 146 -5.38 18.64 -3.74
N ARG A 147 -6.37 18.16 -4.49
CA ARG A 147 -7.78 18.28 -4.15
C ARG A 147 -8.11 17.65 -2.78
N ALA A 148 -7.56 16.47 -2.48
CA ALA A 148 -7.84 15.77 -1.23
C ALA A 148 -7.27 16.49 0.00
N ILE A 149 -6.22 17.29 -0.15
CA ILE A 149 -5.59 18.07 0.93
C ILE A 149 -6.05 19.53 1.01
N LEU A 150 -6.89 19.97 0.08
CA LEU A 150 -7.28 21.37 -0.09
C LEU A 150 -7.86 22.01 1.18
N HIS A 151 -8.69 21.27 1.92
CA HIS A 151 -9.37 21.73 3.13
C HIS A 151 -8.61 21.42 4.43
N ARG A 152 -7.31 21.08 4.35
CA ARG A 152 -6.44 20.74 5.48
C ARG A 152 -7.01 19.61 6.35
N PRO A 153 -7.20 18.41 5.80
CA PRO A 153 -7.78 17.29 6.52
C PRO A 153 -6.85 16.83 7.65
N ARG A 154 -7.43 16.21 8.68
CA ARG A 154 -6.68 15.50 9.74
C ARG A 154 -6.48 14.02 9.45
N LEU A 155 -7.32 13.44 8.59
CA LEU A 155 -7.22 12.07 8.11
C LEU A 155 -7.26 12.10 6.58
N LEU A 156 -6.29 11.43 5.95
CA LEU A 156 -6.21 11.30 4.51
C LEU A 156 -6.30 9.83 4.12
N LEU A 157 -7.29 9.49 3.31
CA LEU A 157 -7.49 8.16 2.75
C LEU A 157 -7.08 8.16 1.27
N LEU A 158 -6.10 7.31 0.92
CA LEU A 158 -5.48 7.31 -0.41
C LEU A 158 -5.54 5.91 -1.05
N ASP A 159 -6.13 5.82 -2.22
CA ASP A 159 -6.26 4.55 -2.97
C ASP A 159 -5.27 4.51 -4.14
N ASP A 160 -4.19 3.73 -3.99
CA ASP A 160 -3.07 3.59 -4.94
C ASP A 160 -2.51 4.95 -5.42
N PRO A 161 -2.09 5.88 -4.53
CA PRO A 161 -1.81 7.28 -4.90
C PRO A 161 -0.73 7.43 -5.97
N PHE A 162 0.27 6.55 -6.01
CA PHE A 162 1.39 6.61 -6.95
C PHE A 162 1.15 5.87 -8.27
N ASN A 163 0.00 5.20 -8.41
CA ASN A 163 -0.28 4.40 -9.59
C ASN A 163 -0.37 5.27 -10.86
N GLY A 164 0.44 4.94 -11.87
CA GLY A 164 0.50 5.67 -13.14
C GLY A 164 1.25 7.01 -13.08
N MET A 165 1.93 7.32 -11.97
CA MET A 165 2.76 8.51 -11.86
C MET A 165 4.15 8.32 -12.46
N GLU A 166 4.65 9.36 -13.10
CA GLU A 166 6.04 9.47 -13.54
C GLU A 166 6.95 9.83 -12.36
N SER A 167 8.27 9.64 -12.51
CA SER A 167 9.23 9.83 -11.41
C SER A 167 9.21 11.25 -10.84
N ALA A 168 9.03 12.27 -11.68
CA ALA A 168 8.99 13.66 -11.24
C ALA A 168 7.78 13.94 -10.32
N GLN A 169 6.60 13.43 -10.69
CA GLN A 169 5.39 13.57 -9.88
C GLN A 169 5.44 12.74 -8.60
N LYS A 170 6.09 11.56 -8.65
CA LYS A 170 6.32 10.78 -7.43
C LYS A 170 7.16 11.55 -6.42
N LEU A 171 8.24 12.20 -6.87
CA LEU A 171 9.09 13.01 -6.01
C LEU A 171 8.33 14.20 -5.40
N ALA A 172 7.56 14.94 -6.21
CA ALA A 172 6.72 16.03 -5.72
C ALA A 172 5.69 15.54 -4.68
N MET A 173 5.11 14.37 -4.89
CA MET A 173 4.21 13.74 -3.91
C MET A 173 4.93 13.37 -2.60
N GLU A 174 6.16 12.87 -2.66
CA GLU A 174 6.96 12.56 -1.47
C GLU A 174 7.25 13.82 -0.63
N GLU A 175 7.55 14.94 -1.28
CA GLU A 175 7.70 16.25 -0.62
C GLU A 175 6.40 16.69 0.08
N LEU A 176 5.25 16.50 -0.58
CA LEU A 176 3.94 16.77 0.02
C LEU A 176 3.67 15.88 1.24
N PHE A 177 4.04 14.61 1.19
CA PHE A 177 3.91 13.72 2.35
C PHE A 177 4.80 14.16 3.52
N ALA A 178 5.99 14.70 3.27
CA ALA A 178 6.84 15.26 4.33
C ALA A 178 6.16 16.44 5.04
N ILE A 179 5.55 17.36 4.28
CA ILE A 179 4.76 18.48 4.84
C ILE A 179 3.57 17.94 5.67
N LEU A 180 2.84 16.95 5.16
CA LEU A 180 1.70 16.36 5.88
C LEU A 180 2.13 15.67 7.18
N ALA A 181 3.34 15.12 7.23
CA ALA A 181 3.90 14.50 8.44
C ALA A 181 4.25 15.57 9.50
N GLU A 182 4.80 16.71 9.08
CA GLU A 182 5.06 17.86 9.98
C GLU A 182 3.76 18.45 10.54
N ASP A 183 2.68 18.45 9.75
CA ASP A 183 1.34 18.89 10.15
C ASP A 183 0.56 17.81 10.96
N GLU A 184 1.21 16.72 11.35
CA GLU A 184 0.62 15.58 12.09
C GLU A 184 -0.65 15.00 11.43
N VAL A 185 -0.76 15.05 10.10
CA VAL A 185 -1.86 14.47 9.37
C VAL A 185 -1.77 12.95 9.44
N THR A 186 -2.88 12.30 9.75
CA THR A 186 -2.96 10.83 9.72
C THR A 186 -3.22 10.35 8.31
N VAL A 187 -2.45 9.40 7.82
CA VAL A 187 -2.60 8.85 6.47
C VAL A 187 -2.91 7.36 6.52
N LEU A 188 -3.97 6.96 5.83
CA LEU A 188 -4.26 5.56 5.52
C LEU A 188 -4.17 5.37 4.00
N MET A 189 -3.15 4.68 3.54
CA MET A 189 -2.90 4.44 2.13
C MET A 189 -3.16 2.97 1.77
N ALA A 190 -3.90 2.73 0.70
CA ALA A 190 -3.97 1.43 0.05
C ALA A 190 -2.98 1.39 -1.11
N SER A 191 -2.15 0.36 -1.20
CA SER A 191 -1.20 0.19 -2.31
C SER A 191 -1.02 -1.28 -2.70
N GLN A 192 -0.62 -1.49 -3.95
CA GLN A 192 -0.13 -2.79 -4.43
C GLN A 192 1.40 -2.83 -4.44
N SER A 193 2.04 -1.67 -4.33
CA SER A 193 3.49 -1.48 -4.36
C SER A 193 4.03 -1.32 -2.95
N LEU A 194 4.78 -2.31 -2.48
CA LEU A 194 5.47 -2.20 -1.19
C LEU A 194 6.60 -1.15 -1.22
N PRO A 195 7.39 -0.97 -2.30
CA PRO A 195 8.35 0.13 -2.37
C PRO A 195 7.72 1.49 -2.12
N ASP A 196 6.60 1.82 -2.81
CA ASP A 196 5.92 3.10 -2.64
C ASP A 196 5.41 3.30 -1.19
N ALA A 197 4.92 2.23 -0.54
CA ALA A 197 4.48 2.29 0.86
C ALA A 197 5.65 2.38 1.85
N ALA A 198 6.75 1.69 1.58
CA ALA A 198 7.90 1.58 2.48
C ALA A 198 8.66 2.91 2.66
N HIS A 199 8.62 3.80 1.67
CA HIS A 199 9.23 5.13 1.77
C HIS A 199 8.46 6.07 2.70
N LEU A 200 7.16 5.87 2.88
CA LEU A 200 6.27 6.82 3.54
C LEU A 200 5.70 6.30 4.86
N CYS A 201 5.41 5.00 4.95
CA CYS A 201 4.64 4.45 6.05
C CYS A 201 5.53 3.67 7.02
N GLY A 202 5.42 4.00 8.32
CA GLY A 202 6.09 3.27 9.40
C GLY A 202 5.37 1.97 9.77
N GLU A 203 4.07 1.93 9.55
CA GLU A 203 3.22 0.78 9.86
C GLU A 203 2.54 0.26 8.61
N ILE A 204 2.45 -1.06 8.47
CA ILE A 204 1.78 -1.70 7.35
C ILE A 204 0.86 -2.83 7.79
N GLY A 205 -0.22 -3.04 7.04
CA GLY A 205 -1.08 -4.20 7.13
C GLY A 205 -1.17 -4.89 5.78
N ILE A 206 -1.01 -6.21 5.76
CA ILE A 206 -1.18 -7.02 4.55
C ILE A 206 -2.60 -7.57 4.54
N ILE A 207 -3.35 -7.23 3.48
CA ILE A 207 -4.74 -7.66 3.33
C ILE A 207 -4.89 -8.70 2.22
N GLU A 208 -5.49 -9.84 2.54
CA GLU A 208 -5.89 -10.87 1.58
C GLU A 208 -7.34 -11.27 1.81
N LYS A 209 -8.13 -11.34 0.72
CA LYS A 209 -9.54 -11.75 0.75
C LYS A 209 -10.39 -11.06 1.81
N GLY A 210 -10.11 -9.78 2.06
CA GLY A 210 -10.84 -8.96 3.01
C GLY A 210 -10.42 -9.09 4.47
N ARG A 211 -9.39 -9.85 4.78
CA ARG A 211 -8.82 -10.00 6.13
C ARG A 211 -7.40 -9.46 6.21
N ILE A 212 -7.03 -8.88 7.34
CA ILE A 212 -5.62 -8.57 7.63
C ILE A 212 -4.94 -9.87 8.02
N ILE A 213 -3.91 -10.26 7.27
CA ILE A 213 -3.14 -11.50 7.50
C ILE A 213 -1.84 -11.25 8.24
N SER A 214 -1.31 -10.03 8.16
CA SER A 214 -0.12 -9.58 8.89
C SER A 214 -0.23 -8.08 9.11
N GLU A 215 0.19 -7.59 10.27
CA GLU A 215 0.15 -6.18 10.63
C GLU A 215 1.32 -5.86 11.56
N GLY A 216 1.90 -4.67 11.44
CA GLY A 216 2.92 -4.19 12.34
C GLY A 216 3.85 -3.16 11.74
N ASN A 217 4.95 -2.89 12.45
CA ASN A 217 5.97 -1.99 11.98
C ASN A 217 6.67 -2.58 10.75
N LEU A 218 6.86 -1.75 9.73
CA LEU A 218 7.49 -2.15 8.47
C LEU A 218 8.87 -2.82 8.69
N SER A 219 9.69 -2.28 9.60
CA SER A 219 11.01 -2.83 9.89
C SER A 219 10.96 -4.24 10.47
N ASP A 220 9.94 -4.55 11.27
CA ASP A 220 9.76 -5.86 11.88
C ASP A 220 9.24 -6.89 10.87
N ILE A 221 8.29 -6.49 10.04
CA ILE A 221 7.78 -7.33 8.94
C ILE A 221 8.91 -7.63 7.95
N LEU A 222 9.74 -6.65 7.60
CA LEU A 222 10.90 -6.85 6.72
C LEU A 222 11.97 -7.74 7.39
N ARG A 223 12.17 -7.64 8.70
CA ARG A 223 13.12 -8.48 9.45
C ARG A 223 12.64 -9.93 9.51
N GLN A 224 11.37 -10.18 9.81
CA GLN A 224 10.78 -11.51 9.79
C GLN A 224 10.89 -12.14 8.40
N ALA A 225 10.61 -11.37 7.37
CA ALA A 225 10.73 -11.83 6.00
C ALA A 225 12.19 -12.07 5.55
N ARG A 226 13.16 -11.32 6.12
CA ARG A 226 14.62 -11.56 5.90
C ARG A 226 15.12 -12.80 6.64
N SER A 227 14.44 -13.28 7.67
CA SER A 227 14.84 -14.49 8.41
C SER A 227 14.70 -15.78 7.61
N GLU A 228 14.01 -15.74 6.48
CA GLU A 228 13.97 -16.84 5.51
C GLU A 228 14.37 -16.33 4.13
N ALA A 229 15.53 -16.75 3.64
CA ALA A 229 16.01 -16.36 2.32
C ALA A 229 15.38 -17.24 1.22
N LEU A 230 15.09 -16.67 0.06
CA LEU A 230 14.96 -17.42 -1.18
C LEU A 230 16.34 -17.67 -1.73
N LEU A 231 16.74 -18.94 -1.82
CA LEU A 231 17.98 -19.32 -2.46
C LEU A 231 17.71 -19.94 -3.84
N TYR A 232 18.44 -19.48 -4.80
CA TYR A 232 18.43 -19.99 -6.18
C TYR A 232 19.66 -20.83 -6.42
N LEU A 233 19.45 -22.08 -6.80
CA LEU A 233 20.48 -23.03 -7.13
C LEU A 233 20.30 -23.51 -8.57
N ARG A 234 21.37 -23.45 -9.36
CA ARG A 234 21.44 -24.13 -10.66
C ARG A 234 22.53 -25.19 -10.61
N VAL A 235 22.16 -26.40 -11.01
CA VAL A 235 23.10 -27.53 -11.10
C VAL A 235 23.33 -27.92 -12.57
N CYS A 236 24.53 -28.41 -12.86
CA CYS A 236 24.85 -28.84 -14.22
C CYS A 236 24.15 -30.14 -14.59
N GLU A 237 24.05 -31.07 -13.63
CA GLU A 237 23.51 -32.41 -13.82
C GLU A 237 22.94 -32.95 -12.49
N ALA A 238 22.16 -34.02 -12.55
CA ALA A 238 21.58 -34.72 -11.40
C ALA A 238 20.84 -33.82 -10.38
N PRO A 239 19.86 -33.02 -10.79
CA PRO A 239 19.13 -32.14 -9.89
C PRO A 239 18.37 -32.91 -8.77
N GLU A 240 18.02 -34.18 -9.01
CA GLU A 240 17.41 -35.06 -8.01
C GLU A 240 18.32 -35.30 -6.81
N ALA A 241 19.62 -35.48 -7.03
CA ALA A 241 20.60 -35.66 -5.97
C ALA A 241 20.72 -34.39 -5.11
N ALA A 242 20.75 -33.22 -5.75
CA ALA A 242 20.75 -31.94 -5.05
C ALA A 242 19.47 -31.77 -4.18
N VAL A 243 18.29 -32.05 -4.74
CA VAL A 243 17.01 -31.97 -4.01
C VAL A 243 16.98 -32.95 -2.83
N ALA A 244 17.52 -34.16 -2.99
CA ALA A 244 17.57 -35.17 -1.93
C ALA A 244 18.44 -34.71 -0.74
N ILE A 245 19.54 -34.00 -1.01
CA ILE A 245 20.41 -33.41 0.02
C ILE A 245 19.69 -32.26 0.69
N LEU A 246 19.12 -31.33 -0.09
CA LEU A 246 18.42 -30.14 0.42
C LEU A 246 17.22 -30.48 1.31
N ARG A 247 16.48 -31.54 1.01
CA ARG A 247 15.35 -32.01 1.83
C ARG A 247 15.76 -32.50 3.23
N LYS A 248 17.01 -32.87 3.42
CA LYS A 248 17.53 -33.32 4.73
C LYS A 248 18.01 -32.16 5.60
N GLU A 249 18.09 -30.95 5.04
CA GLU A 249 18.55 -29.78 5.75
C GLU A 249 17.43 -29.16 6.59
N ALA A 250 17.64 -29.05 7.89
CA ALA A 250 16.65 -28.52 8.83
C ALA A 250 16.26 -27.05 8.55
N LEU A 251 17.18 -26.29 7.93
CA LEU A 251 16.97 -24.89 7.59
C LEU A 251 16.28 -24.70 6.23
N VAL A 252 16.11 -25.75 5.42
CA VAL A 252 15.34 -25.72 4.17
C VAL A 252 13.88 -26.02 4.46
N ARG A 253 12.99 -25.06 4.16
CA ARG A 253 11.55 -25.17 4.45
C ARG A 253 10.76 -25.73 3.30
N THR A 254 10.98 -25.18 2.10
CA THR A 254 10.30 -25.61 0.88
C THR A 254 11.29 -25.65 -0.28
N ILE A 255 11.05 -26.56 -1.20
CA ILE A 255 11.83 -26.71 -2.43
C ILE A 255 10.88 -26.76 -3.60
N SER A 256 11.11 -25.93 -4.61
CA SER A 256 10.49 -26.00 -5.93
C SER A 256 11.58 -26.22 -6.98
N ARG A 257 11.31 -27.01 -8.02
CA ARG A 257 12.24 -27.35 -9.08
C ARG A 257 11.61 -27.17 -10.44
N ASP A 258 12.40 -26.62 -11.35
CA ASP A 258 12.12 -26.59 -12.78
C ASP A 258 13.40 -26.96 -13.53
N GLY A 259 13.45 -28.22 -14.06
CA GLY A 259 14.64 -28.80 -14.66
C GLY A 259 15.84 -28.79 -13.70
N ASN A 260 16.93 -28.12 -14.12
CA ASN A 260 18.17 -27.94 -13.35
C ASN A 260 18.15 -26.71 -12.43
N PHE A 261 17.04 -25.97 -12.39
CA PHE A 261 16.85 -24.80 -11.55
C PHE A 261 16.04 -25.18 -10.30
N ILE A 262 16.61 -24.93 -9.14
CA ILE A 262 16.01 -25.24 -7.84
C ILE A 262 15.85 -23.94 -7.07
N VAL A 263 14.67 -23.71 -6.56
CA VAL A 263 14.32 -22.58 -5.67
C VAL A 263 13.98 -23.17 -4.32
N MET A 264 14.59 -22.62 -3.27
CA MET A 264 14.32 -23.06 -1.91
C MET A 264 14.12 -21.91 -0.94
N HIS A 265 13.25 -22.11 0.03
CA HIS A 265 13.13 -21.26 1.19
C HIS A 265 14.09 -21.75 2.26
N PHE A 266 14.97 -20.85 2.71
CA PHE A 266 16.05 -21.16 3.64
C PHE A 266 15.97 -20.25 4.89
N ALA A 267 15.88 -20.86 6.06
CA ALA A 267 15.72 -20.18 7.34
C ALA A 267 17.06 -19.87 8.04
N GLY A 268 18.20 -19.94 7.32
CA GLY A 268 19.51 -19.67 7.85
C GLY A 268 20.08 -18.32 7.43
N GLY A 269 21.16 -17.90 8.10
CA GLY A 269 21.94 -16.73 7.77
C GLY A 269 23.00 -16.98 6.70
N ILE A 270 23.80 -15.95 6.36
CA ILE A 270 24.85 -16.01 5.34
C ILE A 270 25.88 -17.13 5.62
N LYS A 271 26.22 -17.38 6.91
CA LYS A 271 27.13 -18.46 7.29
C LYS A 271 26.53 -19.84 7.01
N ASP A 272 25.24 -19.99 7.24
CA ASP A 272 24.53 -21.24 7.00
C ASP A 272 24.35 -21.49 5.50
N GLU A 273 24.16 -20.45 4.69
CA GLU A 273 24.15 -20.51 3.24
C GLU A 273 25.48 -21.01 2.69
N ALA A 274 26.59 -20.46 3.20
CA ALA A 274 27.95 -20.92 2.81
C ALA A 274 28.18 -22.38 3.21
N ALA A 275 27.73 -22.80 4.38
CA ALA A 275 27.79 -24.18 4.82
C ALA A 275 26.95 -25.12 3.95
N LEU A 276 25.74 -24.68 3.54
CA LEU A 276 24.86 -25.42 2.65
C LEU A 276 25.51 -25.61 1.27
N LEU A 277 26.09 -24.54 0.68
CA LEU A 277 26.80 -24.61 -0.59
C LEU A 277 28.00 -25.56 -0.50
N LYS A 278 28.80 -25.47 0.56
CA LYS A 278 29.95 -26.35 0.80
C LYS A 278 29.49 -27.82 0.84
N LYS A 279 28.41 -28.13 1.56
CA LYS A 279 27.87 -29.48 1.67
C LYS A 279 27.40 -30.05 0.33
N LEU A 280 26.76 -29.23 -0.53
CA LEU A 280 26.37 -29.62 -1.88
C LEU A 280 27.61 -30.01 -2.73
N ILE A 281 28.66 -29.20 -2.68
CA ILE A 281 29.90 -29.44 -3.42
C ILE A 281 30.62 -30.71 -2.89
N GLU A 282 30.75 -30.88 -1.59
CA GLU A 282 31.31 -32.08 -0.95
C GLU A 282 30.54 -33.36 -1.26
N SER A 283 29.22 -33.23 -1.51
CA SER A 283 28.37 -34.32 -1.95
C SER A 283 28.38 -34.55 -3.48
N ASN A 284 29.41 -34.01 -4.16
CA ASN A 284 29.64 -34.15 -5.61
C ASN A 284 28.53 -33.55 -6.50
N VAL A 285 27.75 -32.58 -6.00
CA VAL A 285 26.79 -31.81 -6.79
C VAL A 285 27.54 -30.72 -7.56
N LYS A 286 27.47 -30.74 -8.87
CA LYS A 286 28.07 -29.72 -9.72
C LYS A 286 27.22 -28.47 -9.77
N VAL A 287 27.49 -27.52 -8.87
CA VAL A 287 26.76 -26.27 -8.77
C VAL A 287 27.24 -25.28 -9.82
N TYR A 288 26.39 -24.83 -10.70
CA TYR A 288 26.66 -23.81 -11.71
C TYR A 288 26.41 -22.39 -11.16
N SER A 289 25.37 -22.20 -10.35
CA SER A 289 25.03 -20.92 -9.74
C SER A 289 24.38 -21.17 -8.38
N PHE A 290 24.78 -20.39 -7.39
CA PHE A 290 24.14 -20.34 -6.09
C PHE A 290 24.01 -18.85 -5.72
N SER A 291 22.81 -18.37 -5.60
CA SER A 291 22.56 -16.96 -5.29
C SER A 291 21.41 -16.80 -4.33
N ARG A 292 21.52 -15.81 -3.48
CA ARG A 292 20.40 -15.33 -2.70
C ARG A 292 19.50 -14.55 -3.63
N GLY A 293 18.23 -14.94 -3.70
CA GLY A 293 17.23 -14.10 -4.35
C GLY A 293 17.26 -12.75 -3.65
N GLN A 294 17.35 -11.68 -4.44
CA GLN A 294 16.96 -10.40 -3.89
C GLN A 294 15.53 -10.62 -3.37
N SER A 295 15.34 -10.48 -2.07
CA SER A 295 14.00 -10.34 -1.53
C SER A 295 13.48 -9.04 -2.13
N SER A 296 12.93 -9.10 -3.36
CA SER A 296 12.10 -8.01 -3.79
C SER A 296 10.98 -7.98 -2.77
N LEU A 297 10.68 -6.82 -2.29
CA LEU A 297 9.56 -6.57 -1.37
C LEU A 297 8.25 -7.16 -1.94
N GLU A 298 8.16 -7.34 -3.25
CA GLU A 298 7.08 -8.03 -3.98
C GLU A 298 7.03 -9.54 -3.69
N ASN A 299 8.19 -10.21 -3.62
CA ASN A 299 8.25 -11.62 -3.21
C ASN A 299 7.83 -11.83 -1.75
N LEU A 300 7.99 -10.81 -0.89
CA LEU A 300 7.51 -10.86 0.49
C LEU A 300 5.99 -10.76 0.56
N LEU A 301 5.38 -9.86 -0.20
CA LEU A 301 3.92 -9.81 -0.36
C LEU A 301 3.37 -11.12 -0.91
N GLU A 302 4.02 -11.71 -1.90
CA GLU A 302 3.63 -13.01 -2.46
C GLU A 302 3.74 -14.16 -1.46
N ARG A 303 4.72 -14.11 -0.55
CA ARG A 303 4.91 -15.15 0.49
C ARG A 303 3.87 -15.06 1.59
N GLU A 304 3.66 -13.90 2.17
CA GLU A 304 2.63 -13.70 3.19
C GLU A 304 1.25 -14.10 2.65
N ILE A 305 0.96 -13.74 1.39
CA ILE A 305 -0.27 -14.10 0.71
C ILE A 305 -0.33 -15.61 0.38
N SER A 306 0.81 -16.29 0.12
CA SER A 306 0.87 -17.72 -0.20
C SER A 306 1.02 -18.60 1.05
N GLY A 307 1.70 -18.11 2.09
CA GLY A 307 1.97 -18.84 3.34
C GLY A 307 0.76 -19.02 4.25
N GLY A 308 -0.29 -18.23 4.07
CA GLY A 308 -1.57 -18.39 4.78
C GLY A 308 -2.34 -19.70 4.45
N LYS A 309 -1.90 -20.47 3.46
CA LYS A 309 -2.48 -21.78 3.14
C LYS A 309 -1.98 -22.94 4.01
N GLY A 310 -1.00 -22.73 4.88
CA GLY A 310 -0.33 -23.80 5.63
C GLY A 310 -0.64 -23.89 7.14
N ARG A 311 -1.50 -23.02 7.66
CA ARG A 311 -1.95 -23.11 9.07
C ARG A 311 -3.46 -23.40 9.11
N ARG A 312 -3.82 -24.65 8.93
CA ARG A 312 -5.05 -25.29 9.43
C ARG A 312 -4.66 -26.48 10.26
#